data_4a1f2b58d89990be116816c8ce52369b
#
_entry.id   4a1f2b58d89990be116816c8ce52369b
#
_cell.length_a   1.000
_cell.length_b   1.000
_cell.length_c   1.000
_cell.angle_alpha   90.00
_cell.angle_beta   90.00
_cell.angle_gamma   90.00
#
_symmetry.space_group_name_H-M   'P 1'
#
loop_
_entity.id
_entity.type
_entity.pdbx_description
1 polymer ?
#
loop_
_entity_poly.entity_id
_entity_poly.type
_entity_poly.pdbx_seq_one_letter_code
_entity_poly.pdbx_strand_id
1 'polypeptide(L)'
;FTLVEPYEIGELRAYHFDLYRLADAEELEFFGIRDYFDGSALCLIEWPERGAGVLPTADLDITITAQAGGRTLRLVPHGARGEAWCATLTMG
;
A
#
# COMPACT_ATOMS: atom_id res chain seq x y z
N PHE A 1 -13.63 1.28 -14.00
CA PHE A 1 -12.20 1.30 -13.67
C PHE A 1 -11.80 0.11 -12.82
N THR A 2 -10.50 -0.17 -12.78
CA THR A 2 -9.98 -1.29 -12.01
C THR A 2 -9.49 -0.78 -10.66
N LEU A 3 -10.06 -1.30 -9.56
CA LEU A 3 -9.68 -0.91 -8.22
C LEU A 3 -8.42 -1.64 -7.74
N VAL A 4 -8.30 -2.92 -8.10
CA VAL A 4 -7.19 -3.75 -7.66
C VAL A 4 -6.66 -4.58 -8.82
N GLU A 5 -5.34 -4.69 -8.92
CA GLU A 5 -4.68 -5.54 -9.90
C GLU A 5 -3.76 -6.53 -9.20
N PRO A 6 -3.90 -7.82 -9.51
CA PRO A 6 -3.02 -8.84 -8.94
C PRO A 6 -1.74 -8.98 -9.75
N TYR A 7 -0.66 -9.30 -9.07
CA TYR A 7 0.64 -9.58 -9.68
C TYR A 7 1.26 -10.79 -9.03
N GLU A 8 1.94 -11.59 -9.81
CA GLU A 8 2.74 -12.70 -9.30
C GLU A 8 4.18 -12.51 -9.76
N ILE A 9 5.10 -12.46 -8.79
CA ILE A 9 6.52 -12.26 -9.04
C ILE A 9 7.24 -13.41 -8.35
N GLY A 10 7.57 -14.48 -9.12
CA GLY A 10 8.09 -15.70 -8.55
C GLY A 10 7.06 -16.32 -7.61
N GLU A 11 7.42 -16.51 -6.36
CA GLU A 11 6.52 -17.04 -5.35
C GLU A 11 5.76 -15.93 -4.60
N LEU A 12 6.08 -14.67 -4.88
CA LEU A 12 5.44 -13.53 -4.25
C LEU A 12 4.14 -13.20 -4.95
N ARG A 13 3.07 -13.07 -4.17
CA ARG A 13 1.80 -12.55 -4.65
C ARG A 13 1.67 -11.11 -4.16
N ALA A 14 1.30 -10.21 -5.06
CA ALA A 14 1.11 -8.82 -4.73
C ALA A 14 -0.20 -8.30 -5.32
N TYR A 15 -0.82 -7.37 -4.62
CA TYR A 15 -2.00 -6.67 -5.09
C TYR A 15 -1.73 -5.17 -5.08
N HIS A 16 -2.04 -4.52 -6.18
CA HIS A 16 -1.92 -3.08 -6.31
C HIS A 16 -3.31 -2.47 -6.29
N PHE A 17 -3.57 -1.62 -5.32
CA PHE A 17 -4.84 -0.90 -5.17
C PHE A 17 -4.63 0.56 -5.54
N ASP A 18 -5.48 1.08 -6.41
CA ASP A 18 -5.50 2.50 -6.72
C ASP A 18 -6.86 3.07 -6.32
N LEU A 19 -6.89 3.81 -5.22
CA LEU A 19 -8.12 4.32 -4.65
C LEU A 19 -8.47 5.74 -5.11
N TYR A 20 -7.77 6.24 -6.12
CA TYR A 20 -7.95 7.62 -6.58
C TYR A 20 -9.41 7.96 -6.92
N ARG A 21 -10.10 7.04 -7.58
CA ARG A 21 -11.48 7.25 -8.04
C ARG A 21 -12.54 6.78 -7.07
N LEU A 22 -12.14 6.34 -5.90
CA LEU A 22 -13.08 5.87 -4.90
C LEU A 22 -13.87 7.06 -4.35
N ALA A 23 -15.19 6.98 -4.41
CA ALA A 23 -16.05 8.05 -3.93
C ALA A 23 -16.27 7.99 -2.43
N ASP A 24 -16.34 6.78 -1.88
CA ASP A 24 -16.62 6.56 -0.47
C ASP A 24 -15.83 5.33 -0.01
N ALA A 25 -15.18 5.44 1.15
CA ALA A 25 -14.40 4.34 1.71
C ALA A 25 -15.24 3.08 1.94
N GLU A 26 -16.54 3.23 2.19
CA GLU A 26 -17.43 2.08 2.40
C GLU A 26 -17.51 1.19 1.16
N GLU A 27 -17.24 1.71 -0.03
CA GLU A 27 -17.21 0.91 -1.25
C GLU A 27 -16.21 -0.23 -1.16
N LEU A 28 -15.15 -0.05 -0.38
CA LEU A 28 -14.13 -1.10 -0.19
C LEU A 28 -14.71 -2.33 0.50
N GLU A 29 -15.68 -2.13 1.38
CA GLU A 29 -16.33 -3.26 2.05
C GLU A 29 -17.11 -4.10 1.04
N PHE A 30 -17.74 -3.47 0.05
CA PHE A 30 -18.47 -4.18 -1.00
C PHE A 30 -17.55 -4.99 -1.90
N PHE A 31 -16.29 -4.57 -2.02
CA PHE A 31 -15.30 -5.30 -2.81
C PHE A 31 -14.61 -6.40 -2.02
N GLY A 32 -14.97 -6.59 -0.75
CA GLY A 32 -14.34 -7.60 0.08
C GLY A 32 -12.88 -7.31 0.38
N ILE A 33 -12.56 -6.04 0.62
CA ILE A 33 -11.18 -5.58 0.77
C ILE A 33 -10.41 -6.33 1.87
N ARG A 34 -11.10 -6.76 2.91
CA ARG A 34 -10.45 -7.42 4.04
C ARG A 34 -9.83 -8.76 3.67
N ASP A 35 -10.37 -9.43 2.67
CA ASP A 35 -9.85 -10.73 2.25
C ASP A 35 -8.45 -10.60 1.63
N TYR A 36 -8.08 -9.42 1.16
CA TYR A 36 -6.75 -9.18 0.60
C TYR A 36 -5.68 -9.01 1.69
N PHE A 37 -6.08 -8.73 2.92
CA PHE A 37 -5.15 -8.45 4.01
C PHE A 37 -4.97 -9.62 4.97
N ASP A 38 -4.92 -10.81 4.43
CA ASP A 38 -4.80 -12.05 5.23
C ASP A 38 -3.34 -12.41 5.56
N GLY A 39 -2.39 -11.57 5.14
CA GLY A 39 -0.98 -11.81 5.40
C GLY A 39 -0.28 -12.66 4.36
N SER A 40 -0.99 -13.14 3.34
CA SER A 40 -0.41 -14.02 2.31
C SER A 40 0.17 -13.26 1.13
N ALA A 41 -0.05 -11.96 1.04
CA ALA A 41 0.36 -11.17 -0.12
C ALA A 41 0.85 -9.78 0.30
N LEU A 42 1.66 -9.20 -0.56
CA LEU A 42 2.06 -7.80 -0.43
C LEU A 42 0.96 -6.92 -1.00
N CYS A 43 0.50 -5.94 -0.24
CA CYS A 43 -0.52 -5.01 -0.69
C CYS A 43 0.07 -3.62 -0.83
N LEU A 44 0.05 -3.09 -2.06
CA LEU A 44 0.53 -1.76 -2.39
C LEU A 44 -0.68 -0.87 -2.64
N ILE A 45 -0.85 0.16 -1.84
CA ILE A 45 -2.05 1.00 -1.88
C ILE A 45 -1.70 2.43 -2.22
N GLU A 46 -2.24 2.93 -3.33
CA GLU A 46 -2.14 4.34 -3.71
C GLU A 46 -3.40 5.08 -3.28
N TRP A 47 -3.21 6.32 -2.86
CA TRP A 47 -4.28 7.19 -2.36
C TRP A 47 -4.98 6.57 -1.13
N PRO A 48 -4.17 6.13 -0.12
CA PRO A 48 -4.75 5.42 1.02
C PRO A 48 -5.72 6.25 1.85
N GLU A 49 -5.60 7.58 1.83
CA GLU A 49 -6.51 8.46 2.54
C GLU A 49 -7.95 8.33 2.07
N ARG A 50 -8.14 7.85 0.84
CA ARG A 50 -9.49 7.59 0.32
C ARG A 50 -10.16 6.39 0.98
N GLY A 51 -9.36 5.53 1.60
CA GLY A 51 -9.88 4.38 2.32
C GLY A 51 -9.81 4.52 3.84
N ALA A 52 -9.63 5.74 4.33
CA ALA A 52 -9.52 5.98 5.77
C ALA A 52 -10.74 5.44 6.52
N GLY A 53 -10.49 4.76 7.64
CA GLY A 53 -11.54 4.15 8.44
C GLY A 53 -11.87 2.72 8.06
N VAL A 54 -11.49 2.27 6.87
CA VAL A 54 -11.73 0.91 6.37
C VAL A 54 -10.43 0.13 6.24
N LEU A 55 -9.37 0.77 5.75
CA LEU A 55 -8.08 0.12 5.58
C LEU A 55 -7.40 -0.15 6.92
N PRO A 56 -6.70 -1.27 7.06
CA PRO A 56 -5.87 -1.50 8.25
C PRO A 56 -4.68 -0.55 8.26
N THR A 57 -4.01 -0.46 9.41
CA THR A 57 -2.79 0.31 9.52
C THR A 57 -1.73 -0.31 8.60
N ALA A 58 -1.09 0.52 7.79
CA ALA A 58 -0.03 0.06 6.90
C ALA A 58 1.20 -0.34 7.71
N ASP A 59 1.96 -1.31 7.20
CA ASP A 59 3.25 -1.66 7.78
C ASP A 59 4.29 -0.59 7.48
N LEU A 60 4.16 0.06 6.34
CA LEU A 60 5.08 1.09 5.89
C LEU A 60 4.34 2.13 5.06
N ASP A 61 4.46 3.40 5.43
CA ASP A 61 3.97 4.51 4.63
C ASP A 61 5.13 5.07 3.82
N ILE A 62 4.90 5.26 2.52
CA ILE A 62 5.89 5.82 1.62
C ILE A 62 5.32 7.09 1.03
N THR A 63 6.02 8.21 1.22
CA THR A 63 5.65 9.47 0.62
C THR A 63 6.69 9.83 -0.41
N ILE A 64 6.25 10.10 -1.64
CA ILE A 64 7.13 10.45 -2.74
C ILE A 64 6.91 11.92 -3.09
N THR A 65 7.97 12.71 -3.00
CA THR A 65 7.92 14.13 -3.28
C THR A 65 8.85 14.47 -4.43
N ALA A 66 8.33 15.20 -5.42
CA ALA A 66 9.15 15.65 -6.53
C ALA A 66 10.04 16.80 -6.09
N GLN A 67 11.29 16.77 -6.52
CA GLN A 67 12.26 17.82 -6.24
C GLN A 67 13.05 18.13 -7.52
N ALA A 68 13.74 19.26 -7.51
CA ALA A 68 14.62 19.59 -8.62
C ALA A 68 15.70 18.51 -8.78
N GLY A 69 15.71 17.86 -9.94
CA GLY A 69 16.69 16.83 -10.24
C GLY A 69 16.33 15.43 -9.76
N GLY A 70 15.15 15.23 -9.21
CA GLY A 70 14.76 13.88 -8.77
C GLY A 70 13.55 13.84 -7.87
N ARG A 71 13.53 12.83 -6.99
CA ARG A 71 12.45 12.64 -6.05
C ARG A 71 13.01 12.27 -4.69
N THR A 72 12.27 12.64 -3.66
CA THR A 72 12.56 12.25 -2.28
C THR A 72 11.51 11.25 -1.84
N LEU A 73 11.97 10.16 -1.21
CA LEU A 73 11.09 9.18 -0.59
C LEU A 73 11.22 9.29 0.91
N ARG A 74 10.07 9.40 1.58
CA ARG A 74 10.01 9.38 3.03
C ARG A 74 9.35 8.08 3.45
N LEU A 75 10.01 7.32 4.31
CA LEU A 75 9.55 6.04 4.79
C LEU A 75 9.20 6.15 6.26
N VAL A 76 7.96 5.80 6.61
CA VAL A 76 7.51 5.82 8.00
C VAL A 76 7.01 4.42 8.35
N PRO A 77 7.80 3.63 9.11
CA PRO A 77 7.40 2.28 9.48
C PRO A 77 6.41 2.28 10.64
N HIS A 78 5.55 1.26 10.62
CA HIS A 78 4.60 0.99 11.69
C HIS A 78 4.74 -0.49 12.06
N GLY A 79 5.35 -0.76 13.22
CA GLY A 79 5.55 -2.12 13.67
C GLY A 79 6.81 -2.77 13.14
N ALA A 80 7.06 -3.99 13.61
CA ALA A 80 8.32 -4.69 13.35
C ALA A 80 8.55 -4.99 11.87
N ARG A 81 7.49 -5.37 11.14
CA ARG A 81 7.62 -5.69 9.72
C ARG A 81 7.99 -4.46 8.91
N GLY A 82 7.33 -3.34 9.18
CA GLY A 82 7.64 -2.08 8.51
C GLY A 82 9.03 -1.60 8.81
N GLU A 83 9.50 -1.78 10.04
CA GLU A 83 10.86 -1.40 10.41
C GLU A 83 11.90 -2.25 9.68
N ALA A 84 11.64 -3.55 9.55
CA ALA A 84 12.52 -4.45 8.82
C ALA A 84 12.61 -4.06 7.33
N TRP A 85 11.47 -3.74 6.72
CA TRP A 85 11.43 -3.29 5.33
C TRP A 85 12.18 -1.98 5.16
N CYS A 86 11.94 -1.03 6.08
CA CYS A 86 12.58 0.28 6.03
C CYS A 86 14.11 0.13 6.11
N ALA A 87 14.62 -0.71 6.99
CA ALA A 87 16.05 -0.97 7.12
C ALA A 87 16.62 -1.55 5.81
N THR A 88 15.93 -2.50 5.20
CA THR A 88 16.36 -3.10 3.94
C THR A 88 16.43 -2.08 2.82
N LEU A 89 15.39 -1.24 2.71
CA LEU A 89 15.30 -0.24 1.64
C LEU A 89 16.35 0.87 1.80
N THR A 90 16.72 1.20 3.03
CA THR A 90 17.67 2.28 3.27
C THR A 90 19.13 1.82 3.26
N MET A 91 19.37 0.52 3.34
CA MET A 91 20.73 -0.03 3.26
C MET A 91 21.25 -0.13 1.84
N GLY A 92 20.34 -0.18 0.87
CA GLY A 92 20.72 -0.31 -0.51
C GLY A 92 21.12 0.97 -1.13
#